data_2a296260e2af7ef51f525e00eac7675e
#
_entry.id   2a296260e2af7ef51f525e00eac7675e
#
_cell.length_a   1.000
_cell.length_b   1.000
_cell.length_c   1.000
_cell.angle_alpha   90.00
_cell.angle_beta   90.00
_cell.angle_gamma   90.00
#
_symmetry.space_group_name_H-M   'P 1'
#
loop_
_entity.id
_entity.type
_entity.pdbx_description
1 polymer ?
#
loop_
_entity_poly.entity_id
_entity_poly.type
_entity_poly.pdbx_seq_one_letter_code
_entity_poly.pdbx_strand_id
1 'polypeptide(L)'
;WRMSGIERDVYLYSQPKAALKDFRVKSTLDDSYKNGIFSLNVDLRNHEKAATNLTLVYELLDAQGKVISTEEKTAYIPSDEVCTLSFDQKLADVNTWTSEHPNLYKLLMTVKENGKINEIIPFNVGFRRIEIKPIEQKAANGKPYVCLFINGQPLKLKGVNIHEHNPSTGHYVTEELMRRDFELMKQHNLNSVRLCHYPQDRRFYELCDEYGLYVYDEA
;
A
#
# COMPACT_ATOMS: atom_id res chain seq x y z
N TRP A 1 15.86 -12.42 23.02
CA TRP A 1 15.46 -13.33 21.94
C TRP A 1 16.65 -13.57 21.03
N ARG A 2 16.85 -14.80 20.62
CA ARG A 2 17.81 -15.15 19.56
C ARG A 2 16.98 -15.51 18.33
N MET A 3 17.05 -14.65 17.33
CA MET A 3 16.28 -14.80 16.08
C MET A 3 17.25 -15.24 15.00
N SER A 4 17.30 -16.53 14.76
CA SER A 4 18.12 -17.12 13.71
C SER A 4 17.28 -18.08 12.89
N GLY A 5 17.55 -18.14 11.62
CA GLY A 5 16.82 -18.99 10.68
C GLY A 5 16.18 -18.19 9.56
N ILE A 6 15.36 -18.88 8.77
CA ILE A 6 14.57 -18.27 7.69
C ILE A 6 13.14 -18.14 8.20
N GLU A 7 12.73 -16.91 8.51
CA GLU A 7 11.39 -16.61 9.05
C GLU A 7 10.37 -16.23 7.96
N ARG A 8 10.80 -16.12 6.71
CA ARG A 8 9.96 -15.79 5.56
C ARG A 8 9.86 -16.96 4.61
N ASP A 9 8.81 -16.98 3.83
CA ASP A 9 8.58 -18.00 2.82
C ASP A 9 9.70 -18.00 1.78
N VAL A 10 10.07 -19.21 1.35
CA VAL A 10 10.99 -19.44 0.22
C VAL A 10 10.17 -19.99 -0.93
N TYR A 11 10.16 -19.29 -2.05
CA TYR A 11 9.34 -19.65 -3.20
C TYR A 11 10.09 -19.48 -4.52
N LEU A 12 9.67 -20.24 -5.52
CA LEU A 12 10.06 -20.07 -6.90
C LEU A 12 8.93 -19.37 -7.66
N TYR A 13 9.29 -18.41 -8.48
CA TYR A 13 8.33 -17.75 -9.35
C TYR A 13 8.84 -17.64 -10.78
N SER A 14 7.93 -17.51 -11.73
CA SER A 14 8.22 -17.30 -13.13
C SER A 14 7.44 -16.10 -13.64
N GLN A 15 8.09 -15.29 -14.45
CA GLN A 15 7.45 -14.16 -15.13
C GLN A 15 7.78 -14.21 -16.63
N PRO A 16 6.95 -13.61 -17.49
CA PRO A 16 7.32 -13.31 -18.87
C PRO A 16 8.61 -12.48 -18.92
N LYS A 17 9.40 -12.63 -19.98
CA LYS A 17 10.60 -11.82 -20.16
C LYS A 17 10.28 -10.34 -20.39
N ALA A 18 9.16 -10.07 -21.04
CA ALA A 18 8.60 -8.75 -21.17
C ALA A 18 7.44 -8.61 -20.17
N ALA A 19 7.65 -7.83 -19.09
CA ALA A 19 6.80 -7.84 -17.90
C ALA A 19 6.88 -6.53 -17.11
N LEU A 20 6.00 -6.38 -16.14
CA LEU A 20 6.09 -5.33 -15.12
C LEU A 20 7.28 -5.64 -14.20
N LYS A 21 8.19 -4.67 -14.07
CA LYS A 21 9.37 -4.76 -13.20
C LYS A 21 9.06 -4.25 -11.80
N ASP A 22 8.46 -3.07 -11.71
CA ASP A 22 8.16 -2.38 -10.45
C ASP A 22 7.04 -1.37 -10.65
N PHE A 23 6.40 -0.93 -9.57
CA PHE A 23 5.42 0.12 -9.62
C PHE A 23 5.39 0.93 -8.33
N ARG A 24 4.96 2.18 -8.44
CA ARG A 24 4.73 3.08 -7.32
C ARG A 24 3.36 3.70 -7.41
N VAL A 25 2.53 3.46 -6.39
CA VAL A 25 1.24 4.12 -6.21
C VAL A 25 1.37 5.23 -5.19
N LYS A 26 0.81 6.38 -5.50
CA LYS A 26 0.58 7.47 -4.56
C LYS A 26 -0.90 7.84 -4.60
N SER A 27 -1.56 7.71 -3.46
CA SER A 27 -2.96 8.06 -3.29
C SER A 27 -3.10 9.00 -2.09
N THR A 28 -3.55 10.22 -2.35
CA THR A 28 -3.74 11.23 -1.32
C THR A 28 -5.04 12.01 -1.58
N LEU A 29 -5.31 13.02 -0.77
CA LEU A 29 -6.48 13.87 -0.90
C LEU A 29 -6.08 15.30 -1.22
N ASP A 30 -6.96 16.00 -1.90
CA ASP A 30 -6.84 17.45 -2.11
C ASP A 30 -7.04 18.25 -0.81
N ASP A 31 -6.98 19.56 -0.88
CA ASP A 31 -7.14 20.44 0.30
C ASP A 31 -8.55 20.42 0.90
N SER A 32 -9.55 19.95 0.17
CA SER A 32 -10.91 19.74 0.68
C SER A 32 -11.07 18.45 1.47
N TYR A 33 -10.09 17.54 1.43
CA TYR A 33 -10.12 16.18 1.99
C TYR A 33 -11.25 15.29 1.45
N LYS A 34 -11.80 15.62 0.29
CA LYS A 34 -12.91 14.88 -0.36
C LYS A 34 -12.49 14.21 -1.65
N ASN A 35 -11.64 14.88 -2.43
CA ASN A 35 -11.24 14.39 -3.74
C ASN A 35 -9.91 13.66 -3.66
N GLY A 36 -9.83 12.51 -4.33
CA GLY A 36 -8.62 11.72 -4.43
C GLY A 36 -7.66 12.27 -5.48
N ILE A 37 -6.38 12.30 -5.14
CA ILE A 37 -5.27 12.51 -6.06
C ILE A 37 -4.55 11.17 -6.18
N PHE A 38 -4.63 10.56 -7.36
CA PHE A 38 -4.04 9.26 -7.66
C PHE A 38 -2.91 9.43 -8.65
N SER A 39 -1.77 8.83 -8.36
CA SER A 39 -0.61 8.77 -9.25
C SER A 39 -0.05 7.36 -9.28
N LEU A 40 0.20 6.83 -10.47
CA LEU A 40 0.76 5.50 -10.68
C LEU A 40 1.93 5.60 -11.65
N ASN A 41 3.11 5.19 -11.20
CA ASN A 41 4.28 5.00 -12.06
C ASN A 41 4.57 3.51 -12.16
N VAL A 42 4.78 3.01 -13.36
CA VAL A 42 5.03 1.60 -13.63
C VAL A 42 6.26 1.46 -14.50
N ASP A 43 7.21 0.67 -14.05
CA ASP A 43 8.39 0.29 -14.79
C ASP A 43 8.12 -1.04 -15.51
N LEU A 44 8.10 -1.00 -16.82
CA LEU A 44 8.03 -2.17 -17.69
C LEU A 44 9.43 -2.54 -18.17
N ARG A 45 9.77 -3.83 -18.15
CA ARG A 45 11.05 -4.33 -18.64
C ARG A 45 10.89 -5.26 -19.83
N ASN A 46 11.91 -5.32 -20.64
CA ASN A 46 12.01 -6.27 -21.75
C ASN A 46 13.34 -7.04 -21.68
N HIS A 47 13.29 -8.32 -21.34
CA HIS A 47 14.43 -9.25 -21.40
C HIS A 47 14.37 -10.17 -22.63
N GLU A 48 13.57 -9.82 -23.64
CA GLU A 48 13.61 -10.48 -24.93
C GLU A 48 14.81 -9.98 -25.77
N LYS A 49 15.25 -10.79 -26.75
CA LYS A 49 16.36 -10.42 -27.65
C LYS A 49 15.99 -9.34 -28.66
N ALA A 50 14.70 -9.08 -28.84
CA ALA A 50 14.17 -8.07 -29.73
C ALA A 50 13.38 -7.02 -28.95
N ALA A 51 13.25 -5.83 -29.51
CA ALA A 51 12.35 -4.81 -28.97
C ALA A 51 10.90 -5.30 -29.05
N THR A 52 10.09 -4.89 -28.06
CA THR A 52 8.67 -5.20 -28.01
C THR A 52 7.82 -4.00 -27.62
N ASN A 53 6.51 -4.06 -27.90
CA ASN A 53 5.54 -3.12 -27.40
C ASN A 53 4.76 -3.76 -26.26
N LEU A 54 4.82 -3.14 -25.08
CA LEU A 54 3.97 -3.51 -23.95
C LEU A 54 2.90 -2.44 -23.72
N THR A 55 1.67 -2.91 -23.58
CA THR A 55 0.54 -2.07 -23.21
C THR A 55 0.18 -2.33 -21.76
N LEU A 56 0.15 -1.28 -20.96
CA LEU A 56 -0.36 -1.30 -19.60
C LEU A 56 -1.75 -0.68 -19.56
N VAL A 57 -2.70 -1.44 -19.01
CA VAL A 57 -4.02 -0.94 -18.64
C VAL A 57 -4.10 -0.94 -17.13
N TYR A 58 -4.48 0.17 -16.52
CA TYR A 58 -4.92 0.11 -15.14
C TYR A 58 -6.43 0.30 -15.03
N GLU A 59 -7.02 -0.36 -14.06
CA GLU A 59 -8.40 -0.20 -13.63
C GLU A 59 -8.41 0.00 -12.12
N LEU A 60 -9.03 1.08 -11.66
CA LEU A 60 -9.27 1.33 -10.24
C LEU A 60 -10.73 1.07 -9.95
N LEU A 61 -11.01 0.10 -9.08
CA LEU A 61 -12.36 -0.35 -8.76
C LEU A 61 -12.73 0.04 -7.33
N ASP A 62 -13.98 0.42 -7.13
CA ASP A 62 -14.56 0.63 -5.80
C ASP A 62 -14.85 -0.71 -5.08
N ALA A 63 -15.37 -0.62 -3.86
CA ALA A 63 -15.72 -1.79 -3.03
C ALA A 63 -16.82 -2.67 -3.63
N GLN A 64 -17.59 -2.17 -4.59
CA GLN A 64 -18.61 -2.90 -5.32
C GLN A 64 -18.09 -3.51 -6.62
N GLY A 65 -16.81 -3.32 -6.93
CA GLY A 65 -16.19 -3.82 -8.16
C GLY A 65 -16.49 -2.97 -9.40
N LYS A 66 -17.02 -1.76 -9.24
CA LYS A 66 -17.24 -0.82 -10.32
C LYS A 66 -15.94 -0.10 -10.64
N VAL A 67 -15.56 -0.07 -11.91
CA VAL A 67 -14.42 0.73 -12.39
C VAL A 67 -14.75 2.22 -12.27
N ILE A 68 -13.94 2.94 -11.49
CA ILE A 68 -14.08 4.38 -11.27
C ILE A 68 -13.04 5.19 -12.05
N SER A 69 -11.95 4.55 -12.45
CA SER A 69 -10.91 5.15 -13.29
C SER A 69 -10.18 4.06 -14.07
N THR A 70 -9.86 4.34 -15.30
CA THR A 70 -9.05 3.46 -16.16
C THR A 70 -8.31 4.29 -17.20
N GLU A 71 -7.10 3.87 -17.53
CA GLU A 71 -6.32 4.43 -18.63
C GLU A 71 -5.41 3.34 -19.22
N GLU A 72 -5.10 3.46 -20.51
CA GLU A 72 -4.21 2.56 -21.23
C GLU A 72 -3.06 3.33 -21.86
N LYS A 73 -1.83 2.84 -21.71
CA LYS A 73 -0.64 3.37 -22.39
C LYS A 73 0.21 2.24 -22.94
N THR A 74 0.79 2.49 -24.12
CA THR A 74 1.72 1.57 -24.76
C THR A 74 3.12 2.15 -24.79
N ALA A 75 4.11 1.35 -24.46
CA ALA A 75 5.53 1.68 -24.56
C ALA A 75 6.25 0.75 -25.52
N TYR A 76 7.09 1.30 -26.39
CA TYR A 76 8.09 0.57 -27.14
C TYR A 76 9.34 0.42 -26.27
N ILE A 77 9.76 -0.83 -26.01
CA ILE A 77 10.86 -1.13 -25.10
C ILE A 77 11.93 -1.93 -25.87
N PRO A 78 13.12 -1.35 -26.08
CA PRO A 78 14.24 -2.06 -26.67
C PRO A 78 14.63 -3.31 -25.85
N SER A 79 15.44 -4.20 -26.47
CA SER A 79 16.01 -5.36 -25.76
C SER A 79 16.81 -4.93 -24.54
N ASP A 80 16.61 -5.61 -23.42
CA ASP A 80 17.27 -5.39 -22.12
C ASP A 80 17.09 -3.99 -21.50
N GLU A 81 16.04 -3.26 -21.93
CA GLU A 81 15.73 -1.92 -21.44
C GLU A 81 14.51 -1.92 -20.51
N VAL A 82 14.35 -0.80 -19.83
CA VAL A 82 13.20 -0.48 -18.95
C VAL A 82 12.57 0.82 -19.42
N CYS A 83 11.24 0.86 -19.44
CA CYS A 83 10.48 2.07 -19.73
C CYS A 83 9.49 2.35 -18.61
N THR A 84 9.41 3.60 -18.13
CA THR A 84 8.45 4.01 -17.11
C THR A 84 7.23 4.65 -17.76
N LEU A 85 6.04 4.17 -17.42
CA LEU A 85 4.75 4.79 -17.72
C LEU A 85 4.20 5.47 -16.48
N SER A 86 3.68 6.70 -16.65
CA SER A 86 3.09 7.49 -15.56
C SER A 86 1.63 7.82 -15.85
N PHE A 87 0.79 7.75 -14.83
CA PHE A 87 -0.64 8.03 -14.87
C PHE A 87 -0.99 8.91 -13.68
N ASP A 88 -1.78 9.96 -13.91
CA ASP A 88 -2.23 10.90 -12.89
C ASP A 88 -3.73 11.16 -13.05
N GLN A 89 -4.49 11.03 -11.96
CA GLN A 89 -5.93 11.24 -11.97
C GLN A 89 -6.41 12.01 -10.74
N LYS A 90 -7.45 12.80 -10.93
CA LYS A 90 -8.23 13.40 -9.85
C LYS A 90 -9.61 12.74 -9.83
N LEU A 91 -9.99 12.21 -8.67
CA LEU A 91 -11.21 11.45 -8.47
C LEU A 91 -12.11 12.23 -7.50
N ALA A 92 -13.33 12.53 -7.93
CA ALA A 92 -14.28 13.24 -7.08
C ALA A 92 -14.86 12.32 -6.00
N ASP A 93 -15.10 12.88 -4.80
CA ASP A 93 -15.83 12.26 -3.69
C ASP A 93 -15.41 10.81 -3.38
N VAL A 94 -14.09 10.59 -3.17
CA VAL A 94 -13.59 9.26 -2.83
C VAL A 94 -13.94 8.88 -1.39
N ASN A 95 -14.21 7.60 -1.17
CA ASN A 95 -14.30 7.05 0.19
C ASN A 95 -12.90 7.03 0.81
N THR A 96 -12.67 7.89 1.79
CA THR A 96 -11.36 8.04 2.42
C THR A 96 -11.06 6.86 3.34
N TRP A 97 -9.78 6.50 3.42
CA TRP A 97 -9.30 5.51 4.37
C TRP A 97 -9.00 6.16 5.72
N THR A 98 -9.53 5.60 6.78
CA THR A 98 -9.20 5.93 8.18
C THR A 98 -9.13 4.64 9.00
N SER A 99 -8.64 4.71 10.24
CA SER A 99 -8.67 3.55 11.14
C SER A 99 -10.08 3.07 11.50
N GLU A 100 -11.07 3.96 11.47
CA GLU A 100 -12.46 3.62 11.76
C GLU A 100 -13.21 3.13 10.51
N HIS A 101 -12.83 3.64 9.35
CA HIS A 101 -13.42 3.30 8.05
C HIS A 101 -12.29 3.01 7.06
N PRO A 102 -11.73 1.79 7.06
CA PRO A 102 -10.60 1.43 6.21
C PRO A 102 -11.04 1.13 4.76
N ASN A 103 -11.59 2.14 4.10
CA ASN A 103 -12.06 2.01 2.72
C ASN A 103 -10.90 1.79 1.76
N LEU A 104 -10.95 0.69 1.02
CA LEU A 104 -9.95 0.32 0.03
C LEU A 104 -10.57 0.20 -1.35
N TYR A 105 -9.80 0.63 -2.33
CA TYR A 105 -10.03 0.43 -3.76
C TYR A 105 -9.13 -0.68 -4.26
N LYS A 106 -9.57 -1.41 -5.29
CA LYS A 106 -8.77 -2.42 -5.96
C LYS A 106 -8.16 -1.82 -7.24
N LEU A 107 -6.84 -1.71 -7.28
CA LEU A 107 -6.10 -1.41 -8.49
C LEU A 107 -5.76 -2.73 -9.20
N LEU A 108 -6.13 -2.86 -10.47
CA LEU A 108 -5.68 -3.93 -11.35
C LEU A 108 -4.77 -3.33 -12.41
N MET A 109 -3.57 -3.86 -12.54
CA MET A 109 -2.61 -3.50 -13.57
C MET A 109 -2.47 -4.69 -14.53
N THR A 110 -2.95 -4.53 -15.75
CA THR A 110 -2.90 -5.56 -16.80
C THR A 110 -1.82 -5.21 -17.80
N VAL A 111 -0.82 -6.06 -17.94
CA VAL A 111 0.22 -5.95 -18.96
C VAL A 111 -0.12 -6.84 -20.14
N LYS A 112 -0.15 -6.26 -21.33
CA LYS A 112 -0.43 -6.94 -22.59
C LYS A 112 0.76 -6.82 -23.53
N GLU A 113 1.02 -7.88 -24.27
CA GLU A 113 1.96 -7.91 -25.38
C GLU A 113 1.26 -8.44 -26.63
N ASN A 114 1.32 -7.69 -27.73
CA ASN A 114 0.63 -8.06 -28.98
C ASN A 114 -0.86 -8.39 -28.78
N GLY A 115 -1.55 -7.67 -27.87
CA GLY A 115 -2.95 -7.86 -27.55
C GLY A 115 -3.26 -9.03 -26.61
N LYS A 116 -2.26 -9.84 -26.23
CA LYS A 116 -2.42 -10.92 -25.26
C LYS A 116 -2.04 -10.44 -23.86
N ILE A 117 -2.79 -10.87 -22.85
CA ILE A 117 -2.49 -10.60 -21.45
C ILE A 117 -1.30 -11.46 -21.03
N ASN A 118 -0.23 -10.81 -20.58
CA ASN A 118 0.95 -11.45 -20.01
C ASN A 118 0.80 -11.66 -18.50
N GLU A 119 0.28 -10.64 -17.82
CA GLU A 119 0.11 -10.68 -16.36
C GLU A 119 -0.95 -9.68 -15.89
N ILE A 120 -1.54 -9.95 -14.73
CA ILE A 120 -2.46 -9.04 -14.03
C ILE A 120 -1.97 -8.95 -12.59
N ILE A 121 -1.71 -7.73 -12.11
CA ILE A 121 -1.22 -7.47 -10.77
C ILE A 121 -2.29 -6.71 -10.00
N PRO A 122 -2.91 -7.32 -8.96
CA PRO A 122 -3.83 -6.63 -8.07
C PRO A 122 -3.06 -5.89 -6.96
N PHE A 123 -3.59 -4.72 -6.56
CA PHE A 123 -3.06 -3.95 -5.45
C PHE A 123 -4.19 -3.20 -4.74
N ASN A 124 -4.10 -3.02 -3.41
CA ASN A 124 -5.07 -2.25 -2.65
C ASN A 124 -4.63 -0.79 -2.55
N VAL A 125 -5.58 0.14 -2.69
CA VAL A 125 -5.33 1.58 -2.65
C VAL A 125 -6.27 2.22 -1.65
N GLY A 126 -5.72 2.95 -0.67
CA GLY A 126 -6.49 3.75 0.29
C GLY A 126 -6.20 5.23 0.09
N PHE A 127 -7.24 6.06 -0.09
CA PHE A 127 -7.09 7.51 -0.18
C PHE A 127 -7.03 8.11 1.20
N ARG A 128 -5.87 8.61 1.59
CA ARG A 128 -5.64 9.28 2.87
C ARG A 128 -4.58 10.36 2.73
N ARG A 129 -4.71 11.40 3.55
CA ARG A 129 -3.69 12.44 3.65
C ARG A 129 -3.24 12.56 5.10
N ILE A 130 -1.96 12.29 5.34
CA ILE A 130 -1.32 12.41 6.65
C ILE A 130 -0.47 13.66 6.65
N GLU A 131 -0.62 14.49 7.67
CA GLU A 131 0.06 15.77 7.79
C GLU A 131 0.56 15.98 9.21
N ILE A 132 1.65 16.73 9.33
CA ILE A 132 2.17 17.20 10.60
C ILE A 132 1.92 18.71 10.65
N LYS A 133 1.08 19.17 11.56
CA LYS A 133 0.67 20.58 11.65
C LYS A 133 0.81 21.14 13.07
N PRO A 134 1.14 22.43 13.21
CA PRO A 134 1.06 23.11 14.49
C PRO A 134 -0.42 23.23 14.91
N ILE A 135 -0.66 23.20 16.22
CA ILE A 135 -1.97 23.46 16.82
C ILE A 135 -1.92 24.77 17.65
N GLU A 136 -3.08 25.29 18.03
CA GLU A 136 -3.16 26.54 18.79
C GLU A 136 -2.53 26.45 20.19
N GLN A 137 -2.55 25.26 20.80
CA GLN A 137 -1.93 25.03 22.11
C GLN A 137 -0.42 25.22 22.03
N LYS A 138 0.13 25.95 23.00
CA LYS A 138 1.55 26.29 23.07
C LYS A 138 2.21 25.63 24.28
N ALA A 139 3.47 25.27 24.10
CA ALA A 139 4.35 24.84 25.19
C ALA A 139 4.76 26.04 26.06
N ALA A 140 5.37 25.80 27.22
CA ALA A 140 5.82 26.83 28.14
C ALA A 140 6.82 27.82 27.52
N ASN A 141 7.54 27.44 26.47
CA ASN A 141 8.45 28.29 25.70
C ASN A 141 7.76 29.12 24.62
N GLY A 142 6.42 29.12 24.54
CA GLY A 142 5.62 29.88 23.58
C GLY A 142 5.52 29.25 22.19
N LYS A 143 6.23 28.16 21.90
CA LYS A 143 6.13 27.47 20.61
C LYS A 143 4.84 26.63 20.52
N PRO A 144 4.17 26.57 19.37
CA PRO A 144 3.01 25.70 19.20
C PRO A 144 3.42 24.23 19.30
N TYR A 145 2.54 23.41 19.88
CA TYR A 145 2.66 21.97 19.72
C TYR A 145 2.38 21.55 18.29
N VAL A 146 3.00 20.44 17.89
CA VAL A 146 2.85 19.87 16.55
C VAL A 146 2.18 18.51 16.71
N CYS A 147 1.13 18.26 15.93
CA CYS A 147 0.35 17.02 15.96
C CYS A 147 0.26 16.38 14.58
N LEU A 148 0.00 15.09 14.58
CA LEU A 148 -0.39 14.34 13.39
C LEU A 148 -1.86 14.60 13.08
N PHE A 149 -2.15 14.72 11.79
CA PHE A 149 -3.51 14.82 11.26
C PHE A 149 -3.71 13.75 10.20
N ILE A 150 -4.89 13.17 10.17
CA ILE A 150 -5.38 12.31 9.10
C ILE A 150 -6.63 12.93 8.48
N ASN A 151 -6.63 13.13 7.17
CA ASN A 151 -7.75 13.71 6.42
C ASN A 151 -8.31 15.00 7.08
N GLY A 152 -7.39 15.86 7.54
CA GLY A 152 -7.71 17.12 8.19
C GLY A 152 -8.14 17.03 9.67
N GLN A 153 -8.22 15.84 10.26
CA GLN A 153 -8.60 15.65 11.66
C GLN A 153 -7.37 15.28 12.52
N PRO A 154 -7.26 15.81 13.75
CA PRO A 154 -6.17 15.42 14.64
C PRO A 154 -6.15 13.92 14.89
N LEU A 155 -4.98 13.31 14.79
CA LEU A 155 -4.79 11.88 14.99
C LEU A 155 -4.13 11.62 16.34
N LYS A 156 -4.78 10.78 17.17
CA LYS A 156 -4.19 10.22 18.36
C LYS A 156 -3.90 8.73 18.12
N LEU A 157 -2.64 8.35 18.15
CA LEU A 157 -2.22 6.96 18.09
C LEU A 157 -2.47 6.27 19.44
N LYS A 158 -3.21 5.17 19.38
CA LYS A 158 -3.49 4.28 20.52
C LYS A 158 -3.01 2.90 20.08
N GLY A 159 -1.85 2.49 20.54
CA GLY A 159 -1.21 1.32 19.97
C GLY A 159 -0.48 0.46 20.97
N VAL A 160 0.00 -0.66 20.45
CA VAL A 160 0.83 -1.65 21.14
C VAL A 160 2.09 -1.92 20.34
N ASN A 161 3.09 -2.49 21.00
CA ASN A 161 4.25 -3.06 20.33
C ASN A 161 3.96 -4.51 19.97
N ILE A 162 4.47 -4.99 18.84
CA ILE A 162 4.38 -6.37 18.45
C ILE A 162 5.74 -6.89 17.99
N HIS A 163 6.07 -8.11 18.41
CA HIS A 163 7.10 -8.94 17.80
C HIS A 163 6.45 -9.99 16.94
N GLU A 164 7.04 -10.32 15.82
CA GLU A 164 6.60 -11.43 14.98
C GLU A 164 7.04 -12.76 15.62
N HIS A 165 6.28 -13.17 16.63
CA HIS A 165 6.63 -14.33 17.45
C HIS A 165 5.38 -15.04 17.99
N ASN A 166 5.44 -16.37 17.98
CA ASN A 166 4.39 -17.21 18.53
C ASN A 166 5.01 -18.33 19.39
N PRO A 167 4.44 -18.67 20.57
CA PRO A 167 4.99 -19.72 21.45
C PRO A 167 5.13 -21.10 20.81
N SER A 168 4.26 -21.42 19.84
CA SER A 168 4.24 -22.74 19.20
C SER A 168 5.10 -22.82 17.94
N THR A 169 5.23 -21.71 17.19
CA THR A 169 5.87 -21.70 15.87
C THR A 169 7.19 -20.90 15.85
N GLY A 170 7.56 -20.28 16.98
CA GLY A 170 8.75 -19.46 17.08
C GLY A 170 8.59 -18.14 16.32
N HIS A 171 9.57 -17.81 15.48
CA HIS A 171 9.62 -16.57 14.70
C HIS A 171 8.85 -16.68 13.36
N TYR A 172 7.79 -17.45 13.35
CA TYR A 172 6.87 -17.60 12.22
C TYR A 172 5.43 -17.43 12.70
N VAL A 173 4.73 -16.46 12.11
CA VAL A 173 3.34 -16.13 12.45
C VAL A 173 2.47 -16.32 11.22
N THR A 174 1.44 -17.17 11.34
CA THR A 174 0.50 -17.41 10.25
C THR A 174 -0.46 -16.24 10.05
N GLU A 175 -1.04 -16.11 8.86
CA GLU A 175 -2.06 -15.08 8.60
C GLU A 175 -3.25 -15.20 9.58
N GLU A 176 -3.66 -16.40 9.95
CA GLU A 176 -4.74 -16.62 10.91
C GLU A 176 -4.42 -15.99 12.29
N LEU A 177 -3.18 -16.16 12.76
CA LEU A 177 -2.73 -15.54 14.01
C LEU A 177 -2.67 -14.03 13.91
N MET A 178 -2.17 -13.49 12.79
CA MET A 178 -2.17 -12.05 12.54
C MET A 178 -3.58 -11.46 12.58
N ARG A 179 -4.54 -12.11 11.91
CA ARG A 179 -5.95 -11.68 11.91
C ARG A 179 -6.56 -11.69 13.31
N ARG A 180 -6.28 -12.72 14.09
CA ARG A 180 -6.74 -12.79 15.48
C ARG A 180 -6.19 -11.64 16.33
N ASP A 181 -4.91 -11.33 16.19
CA ASP A 181 -4.29 -10.20 16.90
C ASP A 181 -4.93 -8.88 16.49
N PHE A 182 -5.20 -8.69 15.20
CA PHE A 182 -5.84 -7.46 14.69
C PHE A 182 -7.29 -7.33 15.17
N GLU A 183 -8.05 -8.41 15.20
CA GLU A 183 -9.40 -8.43 15.76
C GLU A 183 -9.39 -8.03 17.24
N LEU A 184 -8.44 -8.56 18.04
CA LEU A 184 -8.26 -8.17 19.43
C LEU A 184 -7.87 -6.69 19.56
N MET A 185 -6.95 -6.20 18.75
CA MET A 185 -6.58 -4.78 18.73
C MET A 185 -7.81 -3.90 18.46
N LYS A 186 -8.62 -4.23 17.46
CA LYS A 186 -9.85 -3.49 17.15
C LYS A 186 -10.88 -3.56 18.26
N GLN A 187 -11.10 -4.73 18.87
CA GLN A 187 -12.01 -4.91 20.03
C GLN A 187 -11.60 -4.05 21.22
N HIS A 188 -10.31 -3.78 21.39
CA HIS A 188 -9.75 -2.92 22.43
C HIS A 188 -9.54 -1.45 22.01
N ASN A 189 -10.13 -1.03 20.88
CA ASN A 189 -10.03 0.34 20.35
C ASN A 189 -8.59 0.79 20.07
N LEU A 190 -7.71 -0.12 19.69
CA LEU A 190 -6.38 0.21 19.21
C LEU A 190 -6.45 0.56 17.73
N ASN A 191 -5.69 1.58 17.33
CA ASN A 191 -5.60 2.04 15.94
C ASN A 191 -4.19 2.04 15.38
N SER A 192 -3.21 1.58 16.15
CA SER A 192 -1.83 1.59 15.72
C SER A 192 -1.03 0.44 16.32
N VAL A 193 0.03 0.05 15.61
CA VAL A 193 0.96 -0.97 16.04
C VAL A 193 2.39 -0.53 15.71
N ARG A 194 3.32 -0.73 16.65
CA ARG A 194 4.75 -0.55 16.42
C ARG A 194 5.40 -1.90 16.24
N LEU A 195 6.15 -2.04 15.17
CA LEU A 195 6.87 -3.27 14.83
C LEU A 195 8.22 -3.28 15.56
N CYS A 196 8.43 -4.25 16.42
CA CYS A 196 9.64 -4.37 17.24
C CYS A 196 10.48 -5.56 16.75
N HIS A 197 11.68 -5.35 16.25
CA HIS A 197 12.37 -4.11 15.87
C HIS A 197 12.86 -4.26 14.43
N TYR A 198 12.01 -4.74 13.55
CA TYR A 198 12.29 -5.11 12.16
C TYR A 198 10.97 -5.12 11.37
N PRO A 199 11.05 -4.98 10.03
CA PRO A 199 9.88 -5.11 9.16
C PRO A 199 9.22 -6.49 9.31
N GLN A 200 7.90 -6.51 9.34
CA GLN A 200 7.09 -7.73 9.43
C GLN A 200 6.88 -8.38 8.07
N ASP A 201 6.16 -9.50 8.05
CA ASP A 201 5.71 -10.11 6.81
C ASP A 201 4.89 -9.13 5.96
N ARG A 202 5.01 -9.22 4.63
CA ARG A 202 4.26 -8.37 3.69
C ARG A 202 2.76 -8.41 3.97
N ARG A 203 2.22 -9.60 4.27
CA ARG A 203 0.79 -9.78 4.55
C ARG A 203 0.32 -9.00 5.77
N PHE A 204 1.20 -8.79 6.74
CA PHE A 204 0.90 -7.97 7.92
C PHE A 204 0.52 -6.53 7.54
N TYR A 205 1.26 -5.91 6.63
CA TYR A 205 0.97 -4.53 6.17
C TYR A 205 -0.35 -4.47 5.38
N GLU A 206 -0.61 -5.47 4.53
CA GLU A 206 -1.87 -5.57 3.79
C GLU A 206 -3.06 -5.69 4.76
N LEU A 207 -2.91 -6.48 5.82
CA LEU A 207 -3.91 -6.59 6.88
C LEU A 207 -4.05 -5.29 7.69
N CYS A 208 -2.99 -4.54 7.92
CA CYS A 208 -3.09 -3.21 8.53
C CYS A 208 -3.96 -2.26 7.70
N ASP A 209 -3.83 -2.29 6.38
CA ASP A 209 -4.69 -1.51 5.48
C ASP A 209 -6.14 -2.01 5.54
N GLU A 210 -6.39 -3.33 5.57
CA GLU A 210 -7.72 -3.95 5.65
C GLU A 210 -8.43 -3.68 6.99
N TYR A 211 -7.73 -3.75 8.10
CA TYR A 211 -8.27 -3.57 9.45
C TYR A 211 -8.26 -2.12 9.95
N GLY A 212 -7.58 -1.23 9.25
CA GLY A 212 -7.47 0.16 9.66
C GLY A 212 -6.49 0.36 10.82
N LEU A 213 -5.25 -0.11 10.69
CA LEU A 213 -4.20 0.08 11.67
C LEU A 213 -3.08 0.95 11.09
N TYR A 214 -2.66 1.96 11.84
CA TYR A 214 -1.46 2.72 11.54
C TYR A 214 -0.23 1.93 11.98
N VAL A 215 0.81 1.93 11.17
CA VAL A 215 2.05 1.22 11.46
C VAL A 215 3.16 2.21 11.79
N TYR A 216 3.82 1.99 12.92
CA TYR A 216 5.14 2.54 13.19
C TYR A 216 6.17 1.48 12.80
N ASP A 217 6.64 1.57 11.57
CA ASP A 217 7.60 0.62 11.01
C ASP A 217 9.00 0.91 11.55
N GLU A 218 9.70 -0.14 11.95
CA GLU A 218 11.06 -0.05 12.48
C GLU A 218 11.97 -0.95 11.64
N ALA A 219 13.10 -0.41 11.18
CA ALA A 219 14.08 -1.09 10.32
C ALA A 219 15.45 -1.18 11.00
#